data_36042e1f255fdd19cff38b99aa9b6eaa
#
_entry.id   36042e1f255fdd19cff38b99aa9b6eaa
#
_cell.length_a   1.000
_cell.length_b   1.000
_cell.length_c   1.000
_cell.angle_alpha   90.00
_cell.angle_beta   90.00
_cell.angle_gamma   90.00
#
_symmetry.space_group_name_H-M   'P 1'
#
loop_
_entity.id
_entity.type
_entity.pdbx_description
1 polymer ?
#
loop_
_entity_poly.entity_id
_entity_poly.type
_entity_poly.pdbx_seq_one_letter_code
_entity_poly.pdbx_strand_id
1 'polypeptide(L)'
;DLDKQGLFEDFKSKFKAHSGENWETGRETIHLEIDSVAQALSEVKGISIESASDTIDKYEENYSLSIEEFANEVKEYISKQEPNYRLIFCVDEVGQFIGDNTKLMLNLQTIVETLATVCKGQAWVVVTSQSAVSDLVANQKSTEFDFSKIMGRFKVKLNLTSQNANEVIQKRLLDKKEDSYTDLVSLFGKVQNSLKSII
;
A
#
# COMPACT_ATOMS: atom_id res chain seq x y z
N ASP A 1 12.42 -0.93 -16.83
CA ASP A 1 13.29 -0.79 -18.02
C ASP A 1 12.76 -1.52 -19.26
N LEU A 2 12.35 -2.79 -19.17
CA LEU A 2 11.78 -3.54 -20.30
C LEU A 2 10.49 -2.91 -20.82
N ASP A 3 9.63 -2.45 -19.94
CA ASP A 3 8.38 -1.77 -20.32
C ASP A 3 8.65 -0.47 -21.11
N LYS A 4 9.62 0.33 -20.65
CA LYS A 4 10.05 1.56 -21.36
C LYS A 4 10.63 1.29 -22.74
N GLN A 5 11.18 0.10 -22.96
CA GLN A 5 11.73 -0.35 -24.25
C GLN A 5 10.70 -1.07 -25.13
N GLY A 6 9.48 -1.29 -24.62
CA GLY A 6 8.43 -2.05 -25.30
C GLY A 6 8.71 -3.56 -25.39
N LEU A 7 9.65 -4.06 -24.58
CA LEU A 7 10.10 -5.45 -24.58
C LEU A 7 9.44 -6.31 -23.50
N PHE A 8 8.57 -5.73 -22.68
CA PHE A 8 8.05 -6.44 -21.50
C PHE A 8 7.06 -7.56 -21.86
N GLU A 9 6.22 -7.36 -22.87
CA GLU A 9 5.26 -8.41 -23.28
C GLU A 9 5.99 -9.58 -23.95
N ASP A 10 7.04 -9.31 -24.71
CA ASP A 10 7.88 -10.37 -25.29
C ASP A 10 8.64 -11.12 -24.20
N PHE A 11 9.16 -10.40 -23.20
CA PHE A 11 9.75 -11.02 -22.01
C PHE A 11 8.78 -11.94 -21.27
N LYS A 12 7.53 -11.53 -21.03
CA LYS A 12 6.52 -12.37 -20.39
C LYS A 12 6.26 -13.67 -21.19
N SER A 13 6.19 -13.53 -22.51
CA SER A 13 6.00 -14.69 -23.41
C SER A 13 7.17 -15.66 -23.30
N LYS A 14 8.41 -15.15 -23.30
CA LYS A 14 9.63 -15.97 -23.17
C LYS A 14 9.75 -16.59 -21.77
N PHE A 15 9.47 -15.81 -20.73
CA PHE A 15 9.43 -16.31 -19.36
C PHE A 15 8.46 -17.49 -19.23
N LYS A 16 7.25 -17.36 -19.77
CA LYS A 16 6.29 -18.47 -19.77
C LYS A 16 6.78 -19.70 -20.51
N ALA A 17 7.52 -19.53 -21.59
CA ALA A 17 8.08 -20.65 -22.36
C ALA A 17 9.14 -21.42 -21.58
N HIS A 18 9.91 -20.74 -20.72
CA HIS A 18 10.97 -21.36 -19.91
C HIS A 18 10.47 -21.88 -18.56
N SER A 19 9.62 -21.12 -17.86
CA SER A 19 9.12 -21.48 -16.53
C SER A 19 7.88 -22.37 -16.56
N GLY A 20 7.10 -22.33 -17.64
CA GLY A 20 5.76 -22.95 -17.71
C GLY A 20 4.66 -22.12 -17.07
N GLU A 21 4.97 -21.06 -16.35
CA GLU A 21 4.03 -20.19 -15.63
C GLU A 21 3.88 -18.82 -16.27
N ASN A 22 2.75 -18.15 -16.00
CA ASN A 22 2.59 -16.77 -16.37
C ASN A 22 3.45 -15.88 -15.47
N TRP A 23 3.95 -14.75 -15.99
CA TRP A 23 4.75 -13.78 -15.23
C TRP A 23 4.05 -13.30 -13.95
N GLU A 24 2.74 -13.06 -14.00
CA GLU A 24 1.95 -12.60 -12.86
C GLU A 24 2.00 -13.57 -11.67
N THR A 25 2.13 -14.86 -11.91
CA THR A 25 2.27 -15.91 -10.88
C THR A 25 3.75 -16.12 -10.52
N GLY A 26 4.61 -16.33 -11.53
CA GLY A 26 6.02 -16.66 -11.32
C GLY A 26 6.81 -15.55 -10.63
N ARG A 27 6.41 -14.28 -10.78
CA ARG A 27 7.06 -13.16 -10.08
C ARG A 27 6.93 -13.20 -8.55
N GLU A 28 5.91 -13.89 -8.02
CA GLU A 28 5.72 -14.02 -6.56
C GLU A 28 6.74 -14.98 -5.94
N THR A 29 7.25 -15.90 -6.75
CA THR A 29 8.27 -16.88 -6.39
C THR A 29 9.54 -16.72 -7.22
N ILE A 30 9.88 -15.50 -7.60
CA ILE A 30 10.94 -15.16 -8.55
C ILE A 30 12.30 -15.78 -8.18
N HIS A 31 12.59 -15.91 -6.89
CA HIS A 31 13.81 -16.55 -6.38
C HIS A 31 13.94 -18.03 -6.79
N LEU A 32 12.85 -18.70 -7.14
CA LEU A 32 12.85 -20.06 -7.69
C LEU A 32 12.94 -20.07 -9.22
N GLU A 33 12.68 -18.94 -9.86
CA GLU A 33 12.57 -18.78 -11.30
C GLU A 33 13.71 -17.95 -11.93
N ILE A 34 14.78 -17.70 -11.18
CA ILE A 34 15.89 -16.84 -11.62
C ILE A 34 16.46 -17.31 -12.96
N ASP A 35 16.63 -18.61 -13.14
CA ASP A 35 17.14 -19.19 -14.40
C ASP A 35 16.20 -18.92 -15.57
N SER A 36 14.88 -19.07 -15.36
CA SER A 36 13.85 -18.78 -16.38
C SER A 36 13.82 -17.29 -16.72
N VAL A 37 14.02 -16.42 -15.72
CA VAL A 37 14.13 -14.96 -15.90
C VAL A 37 15.37 -14.61 -16.72
N ALA A 38 16.52 -15.22 -16.40
CA ALA A 38 17.78 -14.97 -17.11
C ALA A 38 17.70 -15.42 -18.56
N GLN A 39 17.10 -16.58 -18.84
CA GLN A 39 16.89 -17.08 -20.20
C GLN A 39 15.98 -16.16 -21.01
N ALA A 40 14.82 -15.79 -20.44
CA ALA A 40 13.89 -14.86 -21.07
C ALA A 40 14.54 -13.48 -21.35
N LEU A 41 15.29 -12.94 -20.40
CA LEU A 41 16.00 -11.68 -20.53
C LEU A 41 17.10 -11.74 -21.60
N SER A 42 17.85 -12.83 -21.63
CA SER A 42 18.86 -13.12 -22.64
C SER A 42 18.27 -13.07 -24.06
N GLU A 43 17.17 -13.78 -24.29
CA GLU A 43 16.52 -13.83 -25.60
C GLU A 43 15.96 -12.47 -26.03
N VAL A 44 15.29 -11.75 -25.13
CA VAL A 44 14.64 -10.48 -25.45
C VAL A 44 15.66 -9.37 -25.69
N LYS A 45 16.77 -9.36 -24.95
CA LYS A 45 17.83 -8.36 -25.11
C LYS A 45 18.94 -8.75 -26.11
N GLY A 46 18.95 -10.01 -26.56
CA GLY A 46 20.01 -10.51 -27.44
C GLY A 46 21.39 -10.56 -26.76
N ILE A 47 21.44 -10.86 -25.46
CA ILE A 47 22.68 -10.94 -24.67
C ILE A 47 22.90 -12.40 -24.22
N SER A 48 24.10 -12.72 -23.73
CA SER A 48 24.36 -14.05 -23.16
C SER A 48 23.55 -14.27 -21.86
N ILE A 49 23.23 -15.56 -21.55
CA ILE A 49 22.57 -15.90 -20.30
C ILE A 49 23.38 -15.42 -19.09
N GLU A 50 24.71 -15.57 -19.16
CA GLU A 50 25.63 -15.08 -18.10
C GLU A 50 25.49 -13.56 -17.89
N SER A 51 25.47 -12.77 -18.97
CA SER A 51 25.24 -11.32 -18.87
C SER A 51 23.84 -10.96 -18.37
N ALA A 52 22.85 -11.79 -18.67
CA ALA A 52 21.49 -11.64 -18.13
C ALA A 52 21.45 -11.91 -16.63
N SER A 53 22.09 -13.01 -16.16
CA SER A 53 22.26 -13.31 -14.73
C SER A 53 22.97 -12.19 -13.98
N ASP A 54 24.13 -11.76 -14.48
CA ASP A 54 24.87 -10.63 -13.90
C ASP A 54 24.04 -9.34 -13.80
N THR A 55 23.14 -9.15 -14.76
CA THR A 55 22.23 -8.00 -14.75
C THR A 55 21.19 -8.13 -13.65
N ILE A 56 20.63 -9.33 -13.46
CA ILE A 56 19.66 -9.61 -12.39
C ILE A 56 20.30 -9.43 -11.03
N ASP A 57 21.50 -10.02 -10.82
CA ASP A 57 22.24 -9.92 -9.56
C ASP A 57 22.57 -8.45 -9.21
N LYS A 58 22.97 -7.66 -10.19
CA LYS A 58 23.23 -6.22 -10.01
C LYS A 58 21.97 -5.44 -9.65
N TYR A 59 20.82 -5.80 -10.21
CA TYR A 59 19.55 -5.19 -9.85
C TYR A 59 19.13 -5.59 -8.42
N GLU A 60 19.34 -6.83 -8.02
CA GLU A 60 19.02 -7.30 -6.67
C GLU A 60 19.90 -6.61 -5.62
N GLU A 61 21.20 -6.51 -5.86
CA GLU A 61 22.15 -5.90 -4.93
C GLU A 61 22.07 -4.36 -4.86
N ASN A 62 21.83 -3.70 -5.98
CA ASN A 62 22.02 -2.25 -6.13
C ASN A 62 20.74 -1.50 -6.46
N TYR A 63 19.57 -2.17 -6.47
CA TYR A 63 18.33 -1.46 -6.74
C TYR A 63 18.04 -0.47 -5.62
N SER A 64 18.12 0.80 -5.94
CA SER A 64 17.70 1.88 -5.05
C SER A 64 16.81 2.83 -5.85
N LEU A 65 15.62 3.09 -5.33
CA LEU A 65 14.69 4.05 -5.89
C LEU A 65 14.72 5.31 -5.04
N SER A 66 15.16 6.41 -5.63
CA SER A 66 15.07 7.72 -4.96
C SER A 66 13.60 8.17 -4.88
N ILE A 67 13.30 9.06 -3.93
CA ILE A 67 11.94 9.60 -3.76
C ILE A 67 11.51 10.37 -5.01
N GLU A 68 12.43 11.08 -5.65
CA GLU A 68 12.19 11.81 -6.89
C GLU A 68 11.88 10.87 -8.05
N GLU A 69 12.64 9.79 -8.20
CA GLU A 69 12.39 8.77 -9.23
C GLU A 69 11.04 8.13 -9.03
N PHE A 70 10.72 7.72 -7.80
CA PHE A 70 9.40 7.18 -7.45
C PHE A 70 8.28 8.14 -7.83
N ALA A 71 8.40 9.42 -7.48
CA ALA A 71 7.36 10.40 -7.80
C ALA A 71 7.21 10.63 -9.32
N ASN A 72 8.31 10.57 -10.06
CA ASN A 72 8.27 10.67 -11.52
C ASN A 72 7.63 9.42 -12.16
N GLU A 73 7.89 8.23 -11.66
CA GLU A 73 7.21 7.00 -12.12
C GLU A 73 5.71 7.05 -11.84
N VAL A 74 5.32 7.51 -10.65
CA VAL A 74 3.90 7.74 -10.30
C VAL A 74 3.25 8.73 -11.27
N LYS A 75 3.93 9.84 -11.57
CA LYS A 75 3.44 10.82 -12.54
C LYS A 75 3.31 10.24 -13.94
N GLU A 76 4.29 9.46 -14.40
CA GLU A 76 4.24 8.79 -15.69
C GLU A 76 3.07 7.82 -15.76
N TYR A 77 2.85 7.02 -14.70
CA TYR A 77 1.71 6.13 -14.60
C TYR A 77 0.38 6.88 -14.70
N ILE A 78 0.22 7.97 -13.92
CA ILE A 78 -1.00 8.80 -13.93
C ILE A 78 -1.23 9.42 -15.31
N SER A 79 -0.17 9.84 -16.01
CA SER A 79 -0.28 10.47 -17.33
C SER A 79 -0.82 9.56 -18.43
N LYS A 80 -0.72 8.24 -18.22
CA LYS A 80 -1.26 7.21 -19.13
C LYS A 80 -2.73 6.88 -18.86
N GLN A 81 -3.30 7.44 -17.79
CA GLN A 81 -4.69 7.20 -17.39
C GLN A 81 -5.63 8.28 -17.91
N GLU A 82 -6.93 8.11 -17.65
CA GLU A 82 -7.95 9.09 -17.99
C GLU A 82 -7.68 10.48 -17.33
N PRO A 83 -8.08 11.59 -17.95
CA PRO A 83 -7.74 12.94 -17.51
C PRO A 83 -8.08 13.27 -16.05
N ASN A 84 -9.10 12.64 -15.49
CA ASN A 84 -9.56 12.84 -14.12
C ASN A 84 -9.06 11.77 -13.14
N TYR A 85 -8.12 10.92 -13.56
CA TYR A 85 -7.58 9.87 -12.72
C TYR A 85 -6.88 10.44 -11.48
N ARG A 86 -7.09 9.76 -10.35
CA ARG A 86 -6.42 10.05 -9.08
C ARG A 86 -5.88 8.76 -8.50
N LEU A 87 -4.62 8.78 -8.09
CA LEU A 87 -3.99 7.66 -7.41
C LEU A 87 -3.97 7.94 -5.91
N ILE A 88 -4.41 6.97 -5.11
CA ILE A 88 -4.44 7.08 -3.66
C ILE A 88 -3.57 6.00 -3.06
N PHE A 89 -2.54 6.40 -2.31
CA PHE A 89 -1.73 5.51 -1.48
C PHE A 89 -2.36 5.45 -0.09
N CYS A 90 -2.82 4.27 0.31
CA CYS A 90 -3.31 4.03 1.66
C CYS A 90 -2.23 3.28 2.44
N VAL A 91 -1.68 3.92 3.47
CA VAL A 91 -0.62 3.36 4.31
C VAL A 91 -1.14 3.19 5.72
N ASP A 92 -1.27 1.94 6.13
CA ASP A 92 -1.84 1.60 7.44
C ASP A 92 -0.76 1.57 8.53
N GLU A 93 -1.15 1.94 9.74
CA GLU A 93 -0.33 1.88 10.96
C GLU A 93 1.05 2.56 10.87
N VAL A 94 1.13 3.66 10.14
CA VAL A 94 2.38 4.41 9.93
C VAL A 94 3.10 4.74 11.23
N GLY A 95 2.35 5.07 12.31
CA GLY A 95 2.93 5.39 13.61
C GLY A 95 3.73 4.24 14.22
N GLN A 96 3.24 2.99 14.08
CA GLN A 96 3.96 1.80 14.57
C GLN A 96 5.22 1.53 13.75
N PHE A 97 5.12 1.65 12.43
CA PHE A 97 6.25 1.40 11.54
C PHE A 97 7.38 2.42 11.72
N ILE A 98 7.05 3.69 11.87
CA ILE A 98 8.04 4.76 12.06
C ILE A 98 8.62 4.70 13.48
N GLY A 99 7.79 4.48 14.50
CA GLY A 99 8.22 4.52 15.90
C GLY A 99 9.06 5.78 16.18
N ASP A 100 10.24 5.58 16.76
CA ASP A 100 11.18 6.65 17.09
C ASP A 100 12.18 6.97 15.96
N ASN A 101 11.99 6.39 14.77
CA ASN A 101 12.93 6.56 13.66
C ASN A 101 12.67 7.88 12.91
N THR A 102 13.39 8.92 13.32
CA THR A 102 13.32 10.25 12.73
C THR A 102 13.60 10.26 11.22
N LYS A 103 14.48 9.36 10.72
CA LYS A 103 14.81 9.27 9.29
C LYS A 103 13.60 8.78 8.48
N LEU A 104 12.89 7.76 8.95
CA LEU A 104 11.67 7.27 8.28
C LEU A 104 10.59 8.34 8.27
N MET A 105 10.49 9.11 9.33
CA MET A 105 9.57 10.23 9.43
C MET A 105 9.85 11.32 8.40
N LEU A 106 11.11 11.72 8.26
CA LEU A 106 11.54 12.66 7.24
C LEU A 106 11.32 12.13 5.82
N ASN A 107 11.55 10.84 5.61
CA ASN A 107 11.28 10.20 4.33
C ASN A 107 9.78 10.27 4.00
N LEU A 108 8.88 9.99 4.94
CA LEU A 108 7.45 10.11 4.72
C LEU A 108 7.07 11.55 4.34
N GLN A 109 7.60 12.53 5.07
CA GLN A 109 7.38 13.94 4.74
C GLN A 109 7.83 14.26 3.31
N THR A 110 9.05 13.86 2.95
CA THR A 110 9.63 14.10 1.63
C THR A 110 8.80 13.42 0.54
N ILE A 111 8.34 12.18 0.75
CA ILE A 111 7.47 11.46 -0.19
C ILE A 111 6.17 12.24 -0.43
N VAL A 112 5.50 12.67 0.64
CA VAL A 112 4.23 13.40 0.53
C VAL A 112 4.42 14.73 -0.21
N GLU A 113 5.46 15.48 0.11
CA GLU A 113 5.77 16.77 -0.55
C GLU A 113 6.14 16.59 -2.02
N THR A 114 6.97 15.60 -2.31
CA THR A 114 7.44 15.35 -3.68
C THR A 114 6.28 14.86 -4.55
N LEU A 115 5.46 13.93 -4.07
CA LEU A 115 4.25 13.49 -4.78
C LEU A 115 3.27 14.65 -5.03
N ALA A 116 3.04 15.51 -4.03
CA ALA A 116 2.16 16.66 -4.19
C ALA A 116 2.65 17.63 -5.27
N THR A 117 3.97 17.86 -5.31
CA THR A 117 4.60 18.78 -6.27
C THR A 117 4.67 18.18 -7.67
N VAL A 118 5.20 16.97 -7.80
CA VAL A 118 5.45 16.30 -9.09
C VAL A 118 4.14 15.90 -9.76
N CYS A 119 3.19 15.33 -8.99
CA CYS A 119 1.91 14.86 -9.53
C CYS A 119 0.81 15.94 -9.49
N LYS A 120 1.12 17.17 -9.06
CA LYS A 120 0.18 18.33 -9.09
C LYS A 120 -1.18 18.02 -8.45
N GLY A 121 -1.19 17.31 -7.32
CA GLY A 121 -2.40 16.92 -6.60
C GLY A 121 -3.19 15.74 -7.19
N GLN A 122 -2.64 15.03 -8.15
CA GLN A 122 -3.26 13.81 -8.70
C GLN A 122 -2.88 12.54 -7.90
N ALA A 123 -1.82 12.58 -7.10
CA ALA A 123 -1.46 11.53 -6.15
C ALA A 123 -1.80 11.98 -4.73
N TRP A 124 -2.48 11.12 -3.98
CA TRP A 124 -2.91 11.36 -2.61
C TRP A 124 -2.28 10.32 -1.69
N VAL A 125 -1.95 10.74 -0.49
CA VAL A 125 -1.44 9.85 0.56
C VAL A 125 -2.37 9.92 1.76
N VAL A 126 -2.94 8.79 2.13
CA VAL A 126 -3.79 8.61 3.31
C VAL A 126 -3.04 7.69 4.27
N VAL A 127 -2.85 8.14 5.49
CA VAL A 127 -2.16 7.35 6.52
C VAL A 127 -3.09 7.12 7.70
N THR A 128 -2.99 5.96 8.33
CA THR A 128 -3.64 5.68 9.61
C THR A 128 -2.59 5.53 10.72
N SER A 129 -3.00 5.80 11.94
CA SER A 129 -2.18 5.57 13.14
C SER A 129 -3.09 5.31 14.33
N GLN A 130 -2.75 4.34 15.18
CA GLN A 130 -3.51 4.02 16.39
C GLN A 130 -3.25 5.04 17.51
N SER A 131 -2.04 5.59 17.57
CA SER A 131 -1.74 6.67 18.50
C SER A 131 -2.07 8.02 17.88
N ALA A 132 -2.68 8.90 18.65
CA ALA A 132 -2.76 10.29 18.21
C ALA A 132 -1.32 10.74 17.91
N VAL A 133 -1.09 11.29 16.72
CA VAL A 133 0.27 11.73 16.34
C VAL A 133 0.80 12.78 17.33
N SER A 134 -0.10 13.47 18.07
CA SER A 134 0.21 14.30 19.21
C SER A 134 0.87 13.56 20.37
N ASP A 135 0.53 12.27 20.60
CA ASP A 135 1.06 11.51 21.74
C ASP A 135 2.48 10.98 21.43
N LEU A 136 2.79 10.74 20.16
CA LEU A 136 4.15 10.44 19.70
C LEU A 136 5.09 11.63 19.93
N VAL A 137 4.56 12.85 19.84
CA VAL A 137 5.31 14.10 20.12
C VAL A 137 5.55 14.30 21.61
N ALA A 138 4.57 13.97 22.46
CA ALA A 138 4.66 14.21 23.90
C ALA A 138 5.64 13.29 24.61
N ASN A 139 5.91 12.09 24.08
CA ASN A 139 6.80 11.11 24.67
C ASN A 139 8.28 11.27 24.26
N GLN A 140 8.58 12.08 23.24
CA GLN A 140 9.96 12.37 22.83
C GLN A 140 10.53 13.55 23.61
N LYS A 141 11.01 13.31 24.84
CA LYS A 141 11.64 14.33 25.70
C LYS A 141 13.03 14.81 25.26
N SER A 142 13.54 14.44 24.09
CA SER A 142 14.96 14.67 23.81
C SER A 142 15.40 14.95 22.39
N THR A 143 14.52 15.34 21.47
CA THR A 143 15.00 15.77 20.15
C THR A 143 14.26 17.00 19.66
N GLU A 144 15.00 18.03 19.25
CA GLU A 144 14.60 19.28 18.60
C GLU A 144 13.79 19.10 17.30
N PHE A 145 13.17 17.94 17.12
CA PHE A 145 12.44 17.60 15.91
C PHE A 145 10.98 18.00 16.07
N ASP A 146 10.62 19.03 15.36
CA ASP A 146 9.28 19.59 15.34
C ASP A 146 8.33 18.71 14.48
N PHE A 147 7.71 17.71 15.11
CA PHE A 147 6.68 16.87 14.53
C PHE A 147 5.54 17.69 13.90
N SER A 148 5.41 18.92 14.35
CA SER A 148 4.41 19.87 13.82
C SER A 148 4.62 20.12 12.32
N LYS A 149 5.87 20.05 11.85
CA LYS A 149 6.21 20.21 10.42
C LYS A 149 5.67 19.10 9.56
N ILE A 150 5.74 17.84 10.02
CA ILE A 150 5.19 16.69 9.30
C ILE A 150 3.67 16.75 9.32
N MET A 151 3.11 17.04 10.50
CA MET A 151 1.66 17.20 10.66
C MET A 151 1.10 18.34 9.80
N GLY A 152 1.89 19.37 9.52
CA GLY A 152 1.54 20.44 8.60
C GLY A 152 1.35 20.02 7.15
N ARG A 153 1.88 18.86 6.75
CA ARG A 153 1.74 18.31 5.39
C ARG A 153 0.42 17.55 5.19
N PHE A 154 -0.14 17.00 6.27
CA PHE A 154 -1.46 16.36 6.25
C PHE A 154 -2.53 17.40 6.61
N LYS A 155 -3.13 17.99 5.58
CA LYS A 155 -4.13 19.08 5.75
C LYS A 155 -5.43 18.60 6.36
N VAL A 156 -5.81 17.36 6.09
CA VAL A 156 -7.04 16.73 6.60
C VAL A 156 -6.68 15.74 7.68
N LYS A 157 -7.26 15.92 8.86
CA LYS A 157 -7.08 15.04 10.02
C LYS A 157 -8.45 14.57 10.48
N LEU A 158 -8.64 13.25 10.52
CA LEU A 158 -9.87 12.62 10.93
C LEU A 158 -9.59 11.76 12.16
N ASN A 159 -10.25 12.10 13.26
CA ASN A 159 -10.21 11.25 14.46
C ASN A 159 -11.36 10.25 14.40
N LEU A 160 -11.02 8.97 14.37
CA LEU A 160 -12.00 7.90 14.50
C LEU A 160 -12.34 7.78 15.99
N THR A 161 -13.58 8.06 16.35
CA THR A 161 -14.09 7.90 17.71
C THR A 161 -14.92 6.64 17.80
N SER A 162 -15.04 6.08 19.02
CA SER A 162 -15.88 4.91 19.28
C SER A 162 -17.39 5.20 19.24
N GLN A 163 -17.81 6.42 18.90
CA GLN A 163 -19.23 6.79 18.89
C GLN A 163 -20.08 5.91 17.96
N ASN A 164 -19.49 5.38 16.92
CA ASN A 164 -20.16 4.48 15.97
C ASN A 164 -19.84 2.99 16.20
N ALA A 165 -19.19 2.64 17.33
CA ALA A 165 -18.82 1.26 17.62
C ALA A 165 -20.05 0.34 17.63
N ASN A 166 -21.17 0.82 18.17
CA ASN A 166 -22.43 0.07 18.19
C ASN A 166 -22.93 -0.25 16.78
N GLU A 167 -22.85 0.70 15.86
CA GLU A 167 -23.25 0.51 14.46
C GLU A 167 -22.32 -0.48 13.75
N VAL A 168 -21.02 -0.38 13.98
CA VAL A 168 -20.02 -1.31 13.43
C VAL A 168 -20.27 -2.72 13.96
N ILE A 169 -20.51 -2.88 15.26
CA ILE A 169 -20.83 -4.17 15.88
C ILE A 169 -22.10 -4.73 15.26
N GLN A 170 -23.15 -3.93 15.14
CA GLN A 170 -24.43 -4.37 14.55
C GLN A 170 -24.24 -4.84 13.10
N LYS A 171 -23.50 -4.09 12.28
CA LYS A 171 -23.34 -4.39 10.84
C LYS A 171 -22.28 -5.46 10.55
N ARG A 172 -21.29 -5.63 11.41
CA ARG A 172 -20.15 -6.55 11.15
C ARG A 172 -20.23 -7.85 11.94
N LEU A 173 -20.63 -7.78 13.22
CA LEU A 173 -20.64 -8.93 14.11
C LEU A 173 -22.05 -9.49 14.33
N LEU A 174 -23.06 -8.61 14.34
CA LEU A 174 -24.44 -8.99 14.63
C LEU A 174 -25.33 -8.98 13.38
N ASP A 175 -24.73 -8.96 12.21
CA ASP A 175 -25.47 -9.11 10.95
C ASP A 175 -26.19 -10.46 10.93
N LYS A 176 -27.47 -10.44 10.55
CA LYS A 176 -28.33 -11.61 10.60
C LYS A 176 -28.42 -12.22 9.22
N LYS A 177 -28.39 -13.53 9.17
CA LYS A 177 -28.75 -14.26 7.97
C LYS A 177 -30.21 -14.00 7.64
N GLU A 178 -30.53 -13.76 6.37
CA GLU A 178 -31.90 -13.47 5.95
C GLU A 178 -32.90 -14.52 6.43
N ASP A 179 -32.54 -15.79 6.34
CA ASP A 179 -33.37 -16.92 6.76
C ASP A 179 -33.69 -16.92 8.27
N SER A 180 -32.81 -16.34 9.08
CA SER A 180 -32.96 -16.31 10.54
C SER A 180 -33.66 -15.06 11.08
N TYR A 181 -33.88 -14.06 10.24
CA TYR A 181 -34.43 -12.77 10.68
C TYR A 181 -35.83 -12.92 11.28
N THR A 182 -36.72 -13.67 10.61
CA THR A 182 -38.11 -13.89 11.03
C THR A 182 -38.17 -14.62 12.38
N ASP A 183 -37.34 -15.64 12.58
CA ASP A 183 -37.26 -16.41 13.80
C ASP A 183 -36.76 -15.54 14.96
N LEU A 184 -35.74 -14.70 14.71
CA LEU A 184 -35.22 -13.77 15.71
C LEU A 184 -36.26 -12.73 16.14
N VAL A 185 -37.03 -12.17 15.21
CA VAL A 185 -38.11 -11.22 15.51
C VAL A 185 -39.19 -11.89 16.35
N SER A 186 -39.58 -13.12 16.01
CA SER A 186 -40.57 -13.90 16.78
C SER A 186 -40.08 -14.21 18.21
N LEU A 187 -38.81 -14.66 18.32
CA LEU A 187 -38.19 -14.94 19.61
C LEU A 187 -38.08 -13.67 20.47
N PHE A 188 -37.62 -12.55 19.87
CA PHE A 188 -37.52 -11.28 20.59
C PHE A 188 -38.87 -10.81 21.12
N GLY A 189 -39.95 -10.95 20.33
CA GLY A 189 -41.31 -10.63 20.77
C GLY A 189 -41.74 -11.40 22.02
N LYS A 190 -41.27 -12.65 22.19
CA LYS A 190 -41.57 -13.48 23.38
C LYS A 190 -40.75 -13.07 24.61
N VAL A 191 -39.52 -12.63 24.46
CA VAL A 191 -38.61 -12.40 25.59
C VAL A 191 -38.32 -10.94 25.91
N GLN A 192 -38.79 -9.98 25.10
CA GLN A 192 -38.46 -8.56 25.24
C GLN A 192 -38.82 -7.96 26.62
N ASN A 193 -39.92 -8.41 27.22
CA ASN A 193 -40.34 -7.90 28.53
C ASN A 193 -39.39 -8.39 29.64
N SER A 194 -38.91 -9.62 29.53
CA SER A 194 -37.93 -10.17 30.46
C SER A 194 -36.57 -9.50 30.29
N LEU A 195 -36.15 -9.19 29.05
CA LEU A 195 -34.92 -8.49 28.79
C LEU A 195 -34.95 -7.03 29.29
N LYS A 196 -36.08 -6.31 29.13
CA LYS A 196 -36.25 -4.94 29.64
C LYS A 196 -36.22 -4.86 31.18
N SER A 197 -36.48 -5.95 31.89
CA SER A 197 -36.42 -5.99 33.35
C SER A 197 -35.00 -6.24 33.88
N ILE A 198 -34.04 -6.57 33.01
CA ILE A 198 -32.65 -6.88 33.37
C ILE A 198 -31.71 -5.66 33.13
N ILE A 199 -32.15 -4.73 32.29
CA ILE A 199 -31.45 -3.50 31.96
C ILE A 199 -32.01 -2.34 32.78
#